data_1bf0fe28c06090872f701b32fdf1c1d8
#
_entry.id   1bf0fe28c06090872f701b32fdf1c1d8
#
_cell.length_a   1.000
_cell.length_b   1.000
_cell.length_c   1.000
_cell.angle_alpha   90.00
_cell.angle_beta   90.00
_cell.angle_gamma   90.00
#
_symmetry.space_group_name_H-M   'P 1'
#
loop_
_entity.id
_entity.type
_entity.pdbx_description
1 polymer ?
#
loop_
_entity_poly.entity_id
_entity_poly.type
_entity_poly.pdbx_seq_one_letter_code
_entity_poly.pdbx_strand_id
1 'polypeptide(L)'
;MAITKESWENKIKLLRSQEEELDLSKKEITRILANKIEQVVVSQAETALKKGKIGVLFSGGVDSTLIAFILKKNNIDFQTMTIGFRDNDEQKLPEDIEESRESSKYLEINYNEKILSFEEIKVLFKETINILGEDLANVVNLGVGSVEIAGIKELKNIDSEISQIFGGLGSEEIFAGYQRHKQSDDKHNECWDGLNNMYERDLLRDFAISKSLDIDFYTPFLDEGLISFSMNIPIRFKISEIESKIILRESALLLGLDKKFSFRPKRAAQYGSRTDKAIEKLTKQNGYKYKKDYIKYLLDK
;
A
#
# COMPACT_ATOMS: atom_id res chain seq x y z
N MET A 1 12.09 17.18 3.16
CA MET A 1 12.49 16.96 4.56
C MET A 1 11.85 15.68 5.05
N ALA A 2 12.59 14.78 5.67
CA ALA A 2 11.98 13.58 6.25
C ALA A 2 11.00 14.00 7.36
N ILE A 3 9.80 13.45 7.35
CA ILE A 3 8.80 13.70 8.40
C ILE A 3 9.31 13.05 9.69
N THR A 4 9.37 13.80 10.80
CA THR A 4 9.73 13.26 12.12
C THR A 4 8.50 12.70 12.81
N LYS A 5 8.70 11.81 13.81
CA LYS A 5 7.61 11.28 14.65
C LYS A 5 6.76 12.40 15.25
N GLU A 6 7.41 13.35 15.89
CA GLU A 6 6.74 14.50 16.53
C GLU A 6 5.93 15.33 15.52
N SER A 7 6.47 15.58 14.32
CA SER A 7 5.75 16.33 13.28
C SER A 7 4.55 15.56 12.76
N TRP A 8 4.64 14.21 12.64
CA TRP A 8 3.53 13.36 12.26
C TRP A 8 2.43 13.34 13.31
N GLU A 9 2.79 13.06 14.57
CA GLU A 9 1.84 13.04 15.70
C GLU A 9 1.13 14.38 15.87
N ASN A 10 1.87 15.49 15.77
CA ASN A 10 1.29 16.84 15.84
C ASN A 10 0.32 17.09 14.67
N LYS A 11 0.66 16.67 13.46
CA LYS A 11 -0.23 16.74 12.30
C LYS A 11 -1.52 15.97 12.55
N ILE A 12 -1.44 14.71 12.96
CA ILE A 12 -2.62 13.87 13.20
C ILE A 12 -3.47 14.45 14.34
N LYS A 13 -2.84 14.93 15.41
CA LYS A 13 -3.53 15.61 16.52
C LYS A 13 -4.26 16.87 16.07
N LEU A 14 -3.63 17.68 15.22
CA LEU A 14 -4.25 18.89 14.66
C LEU A 14 -5.46 18.54 13.81
N LEU A 15 -5.32 17.61 12.87
CA LEU A 15 -6.43 17.15 12.02
C LEU A 15 -7.59 16.61 12.84
N ARG A 16 -7.30 15.82 13.88
CA ARG A 16 -8.31 15.28 14.78
C ARG A 16 -9.02 16.37 15.61
N SER A 17 -8.30 17.41 16.00
CA SER A 17 -8.91 18.55 16.75
C SER A 17 -9.86 19.40 15.90
N GLN A 18 -9.79 19.29 14.59
CA GLN A 18 -10.65 19.96 13.60
C GLN A 18 -11.72 19.04 13.03
N GLU A 19 -11.88 17.86 13.63
CA GLU A 19 -12.85 16.89 13.18
C GLU A 19 -14.29 17.39 13.36
N GLU A 20 -15.08 17.28 12.29
CA GLU A 20 -16.50 17.58 12.28
C GLU A 20 -17.20 16.62 11.32
N GLU A 21 -18.13 15.80 11.83
CA GLU A 21 -18.83 14.83 11.00
C GLU A 21 -19.62 15.56 9.89
N LEU A 22 -19.45 15.12 8.64
CA LEU A 22 -20.10 15.74 7.49
C LEU A 22 -21.62 15.53 7.53
N ASP A 23 -22.38 16.62 7.55
CA ASP A 23 -23.83 16.62 7.40
C ASP A 23 -24.21 16.69 5.92
N LEU A 24 -23.84 15.65 5.17
CA LEU A 24 -24.10 15.50 3.74
C LEU A 24 -24.66 14.11 3.45
N SER A 25 -25.43 13.99 2.37
CA SER A 25 -25.86 12.68 1.89
C SER A 25 -24.65 11.83 1.45
N LYS A 26 -24.77 10.52 1.57
CA LYS A 26 -23.73 9.58 1.10
C LYS A 26 -23.35 9.83 -0.36
N LYS A 27 -24.33 10.15 -1.21
CA LYS A 27 -24.11 10.43 -2.64
C LYS A 27 -23.26 11.69 -2.86
N GLU A 28 -23.49 12.75 -2.11
CA GLU A 28 -22.71 13.99 -2.17
C GLU A 28 -21.27 13.73 -1.69
N ILE A 29 -21.12 13.03 -0.55
CA ILE A 29 -19.81 12.64 -0.02
C ILE A 29 -19.04 11.80 -1.05
N THR A 30 -19.67 10.79 -1.67
CA THR A 30 -19.05 9.96 -2.70
C THR A 30 -18.53 10.80 -3.86
N ARG A 31 -19.30 11.78 -4.33
CA ARG A 31 -18.92 12.67 -5.43
C ARG A 31 -17.75 13.58 -5.06
N ILE A 32 -17.79 14.19 -3.87
CA ILE A 32 -16.72 15.06 -3.40
C ILE A 32 -15.44 14.25 -3.19
N LEU A 33 -15.54 13.09 -2.57
CA LEU A 33 -14.41 12.19 -2.31
C LEU A 33 -13.76 11.73 -3.62
N ALA A 34 -14.55 11.30 -4.60
CA ALA A 34 -14.07 10.89 -5.91
C ALA A 34 -13.20 11.99 -6.56
N ASN A 35 -13.72 13.23 -6.59
CA ASN A 35 -13.00 14.38 -7.14
C ASN A 35 -11.72 14.69 -6.34
N LYS A 36 -11.77 14.64 -5.00
CA LYS A 36 -10.59 14.88 -4.17
C LYS A 36 -9.49 13.84 -4.41
N ILE A 37 -9.84 12.56 -4.49
CA ILE A 37 -8.87 11.49 -4.77
C ILE A 37 -8.23 11.73 -6.14
N GLU A 38 -9.04 12.01 -7.18
CA GLU A 38 -8.50 12.28 -8.51
C GLU A 38 -7.56 13.49 -8.52
N GLN A 39 -7.95 14.60 -7.89
CA GLN A 39 -7.13 15.81 -7.79
C GLN A 39 -5.81 15.54 -7.07
N VAL A 40 -5.82 14.82 -5.95
CA VAL A 40 -4.61 14.51 -5.19
C VAL A 40 -3.66 13.61 -5.99
N VAL A 41 -4.16 12.55 -6.61
CA VAL A 41 -3.33 11.65 -7.44
C VAL A 41 -2.70 12.42 -8.59
N VAL A 42 -3.47 13.23 -9.32
CA VAL A 42 -2.97 14.01 -10.46
C VAL A 42 -1.94 15.06 -10.01
N SER A 43 -2.22 15.82 -8.97
CA SER A 43 -1.29 16.85 -8.46
C SER A 43 0.03 16.24 -7.96
N GLN A 44 -0.04 15.10 -7.27
CA GLN A 44 1.17 14.38 -6.87
C GLN A 44 1.94 13.84 -8.07
N ALA A 45 1.26 13.33 -9.09
CA ALA A 45 1.91 12.84 -10.30
C ALA A 45 2.58 13.97 -11.11
N GLU A 46 1.94 15.12 -11.23
CA GLU A 46 2.55 16.31 -11.87
C GLU A 46 3.81 16.78 -11.12
N THR A 47 3.81 16.65 -9.79
CA THR A 47 4.98 16.93 -8.96
C THR A 47 6.08 15.89 -9.14
N ALA A 48 5.71 14.62 -9.21
CA ALA A 48 6.59 13.48 -9.41
C ALA A 48 7.32 13.58 -10.77
N LEU A 49 6.59 13.86 -11.84
CA LEU A 49 7.14 13.96 -13.21
C LEU A 49 8.21 15.05 -13.39
N LYS A 50 8.25 16.05 -12.51
CA LYS A 50 9.32 17.08 -12.51
C LYS A 50 10.65 16.54 -11.97
N LYS A 51 10.63 15.39 -11.29
CA LYS A 51 11.80 14.82 -10.61
C LYS A 51 12.27 13.50 -11.25
N GLY A 52 11.38 12.74 -11.89
CA GLY A 52 11.69 11.47 -12.49
C GLY A 52 10.45 10.77 -13.04
N LYS A 53 10.63 9.56 -13.58
CA LYS A 53 9.52 8.75 -14.09
C LYS A 53 8.78 8.04 -12.96
N ILE A 54 7.50 7.76 -13.21
CA ILE A 54 6.59 7.18 -12.24
C ILE A 54 6.58 5.65 -12.35
N GLY A 55 6.73 4.99 -11.20
CA GLY A 55 6.42 3.58 -10.98
C GLY A 55 5.24 3.43 -10.01
N VAL A 56 4.42 2.42 -10.21
CA VAL A 56 3.31 2.06 -9.31
C VAL A 56 3.52 0.66 -8.78
N LEU A 57 3.59 0.49 -7.47
CA LEU A 57 3.52 -0.82 -6.83
C LEU A 57 2.08 -1.33 -6.91
N PHE A 58 1.85 -2.30 -7.79
CA PHE A 58 0.53 -2.67 -8.28
C PHE A 58 0.14 -4.07 -7.85
N SER A 59 -0.77 -4.19 -6.88
CA SER A 59 -1.24 -5.48 -6.36
C SER A 59 -2.58 -5.95 -6.97
N GLY A 60 -3.20 -5.13 -7.83
CA GLY A 60 -4.57 -5.38 -8.29
C GLY A 60 -5.66 -5.14 -7.24
N GLY A 61 -5.31 -4.77 -6.01
CA GLY A 61 -6.26 -4.31 -4.98
C GLY A 61 -6.85 -2.95 -5.32
N VAL A 62 -7.99 -2.58 -4.71
CA VAL A 62 -8.73 -1.36 -5.05
C VAL A 62 -7.87 -0.09 -4.99
N ASP A 63 -6.95 0.01 -4.03
CA ASP A 63 -6.14 1.21 -3.80
C ASP A 63 -5.16 1.45 -4.95
N SER A 64 -4.31 0.46 -5.26
CA SER A 64 -3.35 0.55 -6.35
C SER A 64 -4.02 0.60 -7.72
N THR A 65 -5.15 -0.10 -7.87
CA THR A 65 -5.93 -0.08 -9.12
C THR A 65 -6.58 1.27 -9.35
N LEU A 66 -7.10 1.92 -8.30
CA LEU A 66 -7.66 3.27 -8.40
C LEU A 66 -6.59 4.31 -8.75
N ILE A 67 -5.41 4.24 -8.13
CA ILE A 67 -4.28 5.12 -8.48
C ILE A 67 -3.90 4.93 -9.96
N ALA A 68 -3.67 3.69 -10.41
CA ALA A 68 -3.32 3.39 -11.79
C ALA A 68 -4.41 3.83 -12.80
N PHE A 69 -5.69 3.61 -12.44
CA PHE A 69 -6.84 4.06 -13.23
C PHE A 69 -6.84 5.59 -13.39
N ILE A 70 -6.63 6.34 -12.32
CA ILE A 70 -6.60 7.82 -12.36
C ILE A 70 -5.42 8.31 -13.20
N LEU A 71 -4.23 7.75 -13.02
CA LEU A 71 -3.06 8.10 -13.83
C LEU A 71 -3.35 7.86 -15.32
N LYS A 72 -3.88 6.68 -15.68
CA LYS A 72 -4.25 6.34 -17.06
C LYS A 72 -5.31 7.28 -17.63
N LYS A 73 -6.38 7.52 -16.87
CA LYS A 73 -7.51 8.41 -17.27
C LYS A 73 -7.02 9.83 -17.60
N ASN A 74 -5.99 10.30 -16.89
CA ASN A 74 -5.43 11.63 -17.06
C ASN A 74 -4.20 11.65 -18.00
N ASN A 75 -3.95 10.58 -18.77
CA ASN A 75 -2.85 10.45 -19.73
C ASN A 75 -1.45 10.68 -19.11
N ILE A 76 -1.27 10.32 -17.87
CA ILE A 76 0.00 10.35 -17.16
C ILE A 76 0.73 9.04 -17.46
N ASP A 77 2.00 9.13 -17.89
CA ASP A 77 2.82 7.95 -18.17
C ASP A 77 3.39 7.33 -16.89
N PHE A 78 3.32 6.01 -16.78
CA PHE A 78 3.84 5.24 -15.64
C PHE A 78 4.09 3.77 -16.01
N GLN A 79 4.93 3.11 -15.23
CA GLN A 79 5.10 1.66 -15.25
C GLN A 79 4.50 1.03 -14.01
N THR A 80 3.98 -0.18 -14.13
CA THR A 80 3.52 -0.94 -12.95
C THR A 80 4.44 -2.11 -12.67
N MET A 81 4.49 -2.52 -11.39
CA MET A 81 5.20 -3.73 -11.00
C MET A 81 4.42 -4.48 -9.93
N THR A 82 4.26 -5.76 -10.13
CA THR A 82 3.70 -6.70 -9.15
C THR A 82 4.73 -7.75 -8.77
N ILE A 83 4.91 -7.97 -7.49
CA ILE A 83 5.82 -8.98 -6.95
C ILE A 83 5.01 -10.12 -6.34
N GLY A 84 5.40 -11.33 -6.65
CA GLY A 84 4.87 -12.54 -6.03
C GLY A 84 5.98 -13.53 -5.69
N PHE A 85 5.75 -14.38 -4.70
CA PHE A 85 6.60 -15.53 -4.40
C PHE A 85 5.86 -16.83 -4.75
N ARG A 86 6.55 -17.74 -5.42
CA ARG A 86 6.06 -19.07 -5.70
C ARG A 86 7.16 -20.12 -5.47
N ASP A 87 6.85 -21.09 -4.64
CA ASP A 87 7.70 -22.27 -4.50
C ASP A 87 7.61 -23.15 -5.76
N ASN A 88 8.71 -23.81 -6.12
CA ASN A 88 8.77 -24.65 -7.31
C ASN A 88 7.72 -25.79 -7.34
N ASP A 89 7.30 -26.25 -6.16
CA ASP A 89 6.31 -27.32 -6.02
C ASP A 89 4.85 -26.81 -6.07
N GLU A 90 4.62 -25.49 -6.18
CA GLU A 90 3.29 -24.91 -6.17
C GLU A 90 2.77 -24.62 -7.59
N GLN A 91 1.59 -25.16 -7.90
CA GLN A 91 0.92 -24.90 -9.17
C GLN A 91 0.21 -23.52 -9.18
N LYS A 92 -0.32 -23.08 -8.03
CA LYS A 92 -1.13 -21.88 -7.94
C LYS A 92 -0.26 -20.62 -7.85
N LEU A 93 -0.58 -19.61 -8.65
CA LEU A 93 0.06 -18.29 -8.60
C LEU A 93 -0.29 -17.54 -7.30
N PRO A 94 0.56 -16.57 -6.86
CA PRO A 94 0.18 -15.57 -5.87
C PRO A 94 -1.04 -14.78 -6.32
N GLU A 95 -1.94 -14.47 -5.37
CA GLU A 95 -3.19 -13.78 -5.70
C GLU A 95 -2.95 -12.39 -6.29
N ASP A 96 -1.95 -11.64 -5.77
CA ASP A 96 -1.61 -10.33 -6.31
C ASP A 96 -1.20 -10.42 -7.79
N ILE A 97 -0.54 -11.50 -8.22
CA ILE A 97 -0.19 -11.74 -9.63
C ILE A 97 -1.45 -12.00 -10.48
N GLU A 98 -2.34 -12.89 -10.01
CA GLU A 98 -3.58 -13.19 -10.75
C GLU A 98 -4.46 -11.95 -10.88
N GLU A 99 -4.62 -11.21 -9.78
CA GLU A 99 -5.46 -10.03 -9.71
C GLU A 99 -4.92 -8.84 -10.48
N SER A 100 -3.61 -8.61 -10.42
CA SER A 100 -2.97 -7.51 -11.15
C SER A 100 -2.96 -7.74 -12.66
N ARG A 101 -2.76 -8.99 -13.13
CA ARG A 101 -2.89 -9.34 -14.55
C ARG A 101 -4.27 -8.99 -15.09
N GLU A 102 -5.31 -9.32 -14.33
CA GLU A 102 -6.68 -9.04 -14.74
C GLU A 102 -6.99 -7.54 -14.74
N SER A 103 -6.57 -6.83 -13.68
CA SER A 103 -6.79 -5.38 -13.57
C SER A 103 -6.01 -4.62 -14.63
N SER A 104 -4.74 -4.98 -14.89
CA SER A 104 -3.91 -4.31 -15.90
C SER A 104 -4.45 -4.49 -17.32
N LYS A 105 -4.96 -5.70 -17.63
CA LYS A 105 -5.61 -5.95 -18.92
C LYS A 105 -6.87 -5.10 -19.11
N TYR A 106 -7.69 -4.97 -18.05
CA TYR A 106 -8.87 -4.11 -18.09
C TYR A 106 -8.52 -2.63 -18.25
N LEU A 107 -7.48 -2.17 -17.55
CA LEU A 107 -7.03 -0.79 -17.61
C LEU A 107 -6.21 -0.47 -18.88
N GLU A 108 -5.78 -1.49 -19.64
CA GLU A 108 -4.88 -1.32 -20.79
C GLU A 108 -3.63 -0.51 -20.45
N ILE A 109 -2.96 -0.90 -19.35
CA ILE A 109 -1.75 -0.23 -18.83
C ILE A 109 -0.49 -1.09 -19.03
N ASN A 110 0.68 -0.45 -18.97
CA ASN A 110 1.96 -1.13 -18.97
C ASN A 110 2.12 -1.95 -17.68
N TYR A 111 2.07 -3.26 -17.83
CA TYR A 111 2.09 -4.20 -16.72
C TYR A 111 3.36 -5.03 -16.72
N ASN A 112 4.02 -5.05 -15.56
CA ASN A 112 5.18 -5.87 -15.32
C ASN A 112 4.97 -6.68 -14.02
N GLU A 113 5.53 -7.87 -14.00
CA GLU A 113 5.47 -8.76 -12.83
C GLU A 113 6.78 -9.51 -12.64
N LYS A 114 7.10 -9.83 -11.40
CA LYS A 114 8.17 -10.74 -11.04
C LYS A 114 7.67 -11.75 -10.03
N ILE A 115 7.81 -13.03 -10.38
CA ILE A 115 7.56 -14.16 -9.48
C ILE A 115 8.93 -14.62 -8.98
N LEU A 116 9.17 -14.38 -7.70
CA LEU A 116 10.42 -14.74 -7.04
C LEU A 116 10.48 -16.24 -6.77
N SER A 117 11.61 -16.84 -7.09
CA SER A 117 11.97 -18.19 -6.68
C SER A 117 12.41 -18.23 -5.21
N PHE A 118 12.57 -19.44 -4.69
CA PHE A 118 13.00 -19.64 -3.32
C PHE A 118 14.41 -19.10 -3.05
N GLU A 119 15.33 -19.18 -4.01
CA GLU A 119 16.67 -18.64 -3.86
C GLU A 119 16.68 -17.10 -3.96
N GLU A 120 15.91 -16.52 -4.87
CA GLU A 120 15.78 -15.07 -4.98
C GLU A 120 15.20 -14.45 -3.71
N ILE A 121 14.17 -15.07 -3.10
CA ILE A 121 13.58 -14.54 -1.87
C ILE A 121 14.51 -14.62 -0.66
N LYS A 122 15.39 -15.62 -0.58
CA LYS A 122 16.41 -15.68 0.47
C LYS A 122 17.39 -14.51 0.40
N VAL A 123 17.84 -14.19 -0.80
CA VAL A 123 18.74 -13.05 -1.04
C VAL A 123 18.02 -11.74 -0.70
N LEU A 124 16.77 -11.61 -1.17
CA LEU A 124 15.95 -10.43 -0.92
C LEU A 124 15.69 -10.19 0.58
N PHE A 125 15.43 -11.25 1.35
CA PHE A 125 15.19 -11.10 2.79
C PHE A 125 16.44 -10.61 3.54
N LYS A 126 17.63 -11.06 3.16
CA LYS A 126 18.89 -10.54 3.72
C LYS A 126 19.06 -9.06 3.38
N GLU A 127 18.85 -8.69 2.13
CA GLU A 127 18.92 -7.31 1.70
C GLU A 127 17.89 -6.44 2.44
N THR A 128 16.65 -6.93 2.57
CA THR A 128 15.59 -6.22 3.30
C THR A 128 15.97 -5.99 4.76
N ILE A 129 16.49 -7.00 5.45
CA ILE A 129 16.97 -6.87 6.84
C ILE A 129 18.10 -5.84 6.95
N ASN A 130 19.04 -5.85 6.01
CA ASN A 130 20.13 -4.87 6.00
C ASN A 130 19.64 -3.43 5.82
N ILE A 131 18.61 -3.23 5.00
CA ILE A 131 18.00 -1.91 4.78
C ILE A 131 17.21 -1.46 6.02
N LEU A 132 16.45 -2.37 6.64
CA LEU A 132 15.62 -2.09 7.81
C LEU A 132 16.43 -1.88 9.09
N GLY A 133 17.55 -2.59 9.24
CA GLY A 133 18.30 -2.63 10.49
C GLY A 133 17.54 -3.31 11.63
N GLU A 134 18.16 -3.37 12.79
CA GLU A 134 17.61 -4.05 13.97
C GLU A 134 16.29 -3.42 14.44
N ASP A 135 16.21 -2.10 14.44
CA ASP A 135 15.07 -1.34 14.98
C ASP A 135 13.76 -1.56 14.21
N LEU A 136 13.86 -1.80 12.90
CA LEU A 136 12.69 -1.95 12.02
C LEU A 136 12.43 -3.40 11.61
N ALA A 137 13.36 -4.33 11.92
CA ALA A 137 13.26 -5.72 11.54
C ALA A 137 12.18 -6.46 12.34
N ASN A 138 11.07 -6.74 11.70
CA ASN A 138 10.02 -7.60 12.23
C ASN A 138 9.32 -8.36 11.09
N VAL A 139 8.42 -9.29 11.43
CA VAL A 139 7.77 -10.17 10.44
C VAL A 139 6.99 -9.39 9.39
N VAL A 140 6.28 -8.33 9.80
CA VAL A 140 5.46 -7.52 8.90
C VAL A 140 6.36 -6.69 7.99
N ASN A 141 7.32 -5.99 8.55
CA ASN A 141 8.24 -5.14 7.79
C ASN A 141 9.13 -5.95 6.85
N LEU A 142 9.58 -7.15 7.24
CA LEU A 142 10.28 -8.04 6.33
C LEU A 142 9.38 -8.45 5.15
N GLY A 143 8.13 -8.84 5.42
CA GLY A 143 7.21 -9.28 4.37
C GLY A 143 6.82 -8.17 3.41
N VAL A 144 6.40 -7.00 3.92
CA VAL A 144 5.98 -5.85 3.12
C VAL A 144 7.18 -5.18 2.44
N GLY A 145 8.22 -4.87 3.21
CA GLY A 145 9.42 -4.21 2.68
C GLY A 145 10.12 -5.01 1.58
N SER A 146 10.10 -6.35 1.65
CA SER A 146 10.64 -7.17 0.56
C SER A 146 9.85 -7.03 -0.74
N VAL A 147 8.52 -6.91 -0.68
CA VAL A 147 7.69 -6.66 -1.87
C VAL A 147 8.02 -5.29 -2.46
N GLU A 148 8.14 -4.27 -1.62
CA GLU A 148 8.48 -2.90 -2.04
C GLU A 148 9.87 -2.84 -2.67
N ILE A 149 10.90 -3.37 -1.99
CA ILE A 149 12.29 -3.38 -2.48
C ILE A 149 12.39 -4.11 -3.82
N ALA A 150 11.82 -5.31 -3.92
CA ALA A 150 11.84 -6.07 -5.17
C ALA A 150 11.11 -5.31 -6.29
N GLY A 151 9.92 -4.76 -6.00
CA GLY A 151 9.14 -4.00 -6.97
C GLY A 151 9.87 -2.77 -7.50
N ILE A 152 10.50 -2.01 -6.62
CA ILE A 152 11.28 -0.81 -6.98
C ILE A 152 12.51 -1.19 -7.82
N LYS A 153 13.25 -2.23 -7.42
CA LYS A 153 14.42 -2.69 -8.17
C LYS A 153 14.05 -3.16 -9.57
N GLU A 154 12.99 -3.94 -9.71
CA GLU A 154 12.53 -4.38 -11.02
C GLU A 154 12.00 -3.22 -11.87
N LEU A 155 11.33 -2.22 -11.29
CA LEU A 155 10.97 -0.99 -12.01
C LEU A 155 12.20 -0.24 -12.51
N LYS A 156 13.25 -0.09 -11.69
CA LYS A 156 14.52 0.54 -12.10
C LYS A 156 15.29 -0.28 -13.13
N ASN A 157 15.14 -1.60 -13.15
CA ASN A 157 15.70 -2.47 -14.19
C ASN A 157 15.01 -2.26 -15.55
N ILE A 158 13.70 -1.94 -15.55
CA ILE A 158 12.94 -1.62 -16.78
C ILE A 158 13.36 -0.24 -17.30
N ASP A 159 13.43 0.73 -16.40
CA ASP A 159 13.83 2.08 -16.73
C ASP A 159 14.49 2.75 -15.51
N SER A 160 15.78 3.05 -15.61
CA SER A 160 16.58 3.61 -14.52
C SER A 160 16.16 5.02 -14.09
N GLU A 161 15.36 5.73 -14.89
CA GLU A 161 14.80 7.04 -14.54
C GLU A 161 13.56 6.95 -13.63
N ILE A 162 13.03 5.73 -13.40
CA ILE A 162 11.93 5.52 -12.45
C ILE A 162 12.46 5.70 -11.03
N SER A 163 12.08 6.80 -10.42
CA SER A 163 12.47 7.18 -9.07
C SER A 163 11.29 7.68 -8.23
N GLN A 164 10.11 7.82 -8.84
CA GLN A 164 8.91 8.33 -8.19
C GLN A 164 7.89 7.20 -8.05
N ILE A 165 7.73 6.66 -6.83
CA ILE A 165 7.00 5.41 -6.60
C ILE A 165 5.65 5.70 -5.93
N PHE A 166 4.56 5.31 -6.59
CA PHE A 166 3.21 5.43 -6.05
C PHE A 166 2.77 4.15 -5.34
N GLY A 167 2.14 4.32 -4.17
CA GLY A 167 1.57 3.24 -3.37
C GLY A 167 0.26 3.63 -2.68
N GLY A 168 -0.51 2.63 -2.26
CA GLY A 168 -1.83 2.79 -1.64
C GLY A 168 -1.82 2.95 -0.12
N LEU A 169 -0.67 3.26 0.50
CA LEU A 169 -0.56 3.43 1.95
C LEU A 169 -1.50 4.53 2.45
N GLY A 170 -2.12 4.32 3.61
CA GLY A 170 -3.04 5.26 4.26
C GLY A 170 -4.52 4.97 3.99
N SER A 171 -4.85 4.33 2.87
CA SER A 171 -6.25 4.05 2.54
C SER A 171 -6.97 3.17 3.57
N GLU A 172 -6.24 2.26 4.20
CA GLU A 172 -6.79 1.36 5.21
C GLU A 172 -7.26 2.11 6.46
N GLU A 173 -6.50 3.10 6.87
CA GLU A 173 -6.77 3.92 8.04
C GLU A 173 -7.95 4.85 7.78
N ILE A 174 -7.89 5.64 6.71
CA ILE A 174 -8.91 6.67 6.47
C ILE A 174 -10.26 6.11 5.98
N PHE A 175 -10.28 4.86 5.46
CA PHE A 175 -11.51 4.22 4.97
C PHE A 175 -11.87 2.93 5.72
N ALA A 176 -11.32 2.69 6.91
CA ALA A 176 -11.62 1.54 7.77
C ALA A 176 -11.45 0.18 7.06
N GLY A 177 -10.29 -0.06 6.45
CA GLY A 177 -10.03 -1.23 5.60
C GLY A 177 -9.57 -2.49 6.34
N TYR A 178 -9.01 -2.40 7.55
CA TYR A 178 -8.47 -3.54 8.29
C TYR A 178 -9.55 -4.34 9.02
N GLN A 179 -9.25 -5.62 9.27
CA GLN A 179 -10.13 -6.49 10.07
C GLN A 179 -10.33 -5.96 11.51
N ARG A 180 -9.30 -5.33 12.11
CA ARG A 180 -9.42 -4.71 13.44
C ARG A 180 -10.49 -3.61 13.48
N HIS A 181 -10.70 -2.87 12.38
CA HIS A 181 -11.78 -1.88 12.30
C HIS A 181 -13.18 -2.53 12.43
N LYS A 182 -13.36 -3.75 11.87
CA LYS A 182 -14.62 -4.48 12.02
C LYS A 182 -14.85 -4.97 13.46
N GLN A 183 -13.76 -5.32 14.14
CA GLN A 183 -13.78 -5.89 15.48
C GLN A 183 -13.82 -4.83 16.60
N SER A 184 -13.47 -3.59 16.29
CA SER A 184 -13.48 -2.50 17.26
C SER A 184 -14.91 -2.06 17.61
N ASP A 185 -15.15 -1.79 18.88
CA ASP A 185 -16.39 -1.17 19.37
C ASP A 185 -16.48 0.29 18.92
N ASP A 186 -15.33 1.00 18.88
CA ASP A 186 -15.20 2.34 18.34
C ASP A 186 -14.34 2.34 17.07
N LYS A 187 -15.00 2.06 15.95
CA LYS A 187 -14.36 1.93 14.63
C LYS A 187 -13.74 3.24 14.16
N HIS A 188 -14.32 4.36 14.55
CA HIS A 188 -13.83 5.68 14.15
C HIS A 188 -12.53 6.02 14.88
N ASN A 189 -12.49 5.82 16.20
CA ASN A 189 -11.27 6.00 16.98
C ASN A 189 -10.16 5.04 16.51
N GLU A 190 -10.49 3.80 16.16
CA GLU A 190 -9.52 2.83 15.60
C GLU A 190 -8.87 3.34 14.29
N CYS A 191 -9.60 4.11 13.46
CA CYS A 191 -9.03 4.75 12.27
C CYS A 191 -7.99 5.82 12.67
N TRP A 192 -8.29 6.68 13.65
CA TRP A 192 -7.35 7.68 14.16
C TRP A 192 -6.12 7.06 14.81
N ASP A 193 -6.31 6.02 15.61
CA ASP A 193 -5.20 5.29 16.22
C ASP A 193 -4.32 4.62 15.16
N GLY A 194 -4.94 4.11 14.09
CA GLY A 194 -4.25 3.59 12.93
C GLY A 194 -3.34 4.62 12.26
N LEU A 195 -3.84 5.83 12.03
CA LEU A 195 -3.08 6.95 11.48
C LEU A 195 -1.93 7.39 12.42
N ASN A 196 -2.21 7.51 13.72
CA ASN A 196 -1.22 7.92 14.69
C ASN A 196 -0.05 6.92 14.77
N ASN A 197 -0.36 5.64 14.80
CA ASN A 197 0.64 4.56 14.89
C ASN A 197 1.37 4.28 13.57
N MET A 198 0.95 4.86 12.46
CA MET A 198 1.50 4.60 11.13
C MET A 198 2.96 5.01 11.02
N TYR A 199 3.40 6.03 11.75
CA TYR A 199 4.78 6.49 11.68
C TYR A 199 5.77 5.36 11.99
N GLU A 200 5.61 4.69 13.12
CA GLU A 200 6.50 3.60 13.53
C GLU A 200 6.24 2.30 12.77
N ARG A 201 4.98 2.03 12.43
CA ARG A 201 4.58 0.79 11.78
C ARG A 201 4.97 0.74 10.30
N ASP A 202 4.80 1.86 9.57
CA ASP A 202 4.91 1.91 8.11
C ASP A 202 5.92 2.94 7.61
N LEU A 203 5.80 4.22 8.05
CA LEU A 203 6.57 5.31 7.46
C LEU A 203 8.08 5.18 7.69
N LEU A 204 8.52 4.72 8.84
CA LEU A 204 9.95 4.48 9.10
C LEU A 204 10.53 3.42 8.17
N ARG A 205 9.78 2.34 7.88
CA ARG A 205 10.15 1.33 6.89
C ARG A 205 10.31 1.97 5.50
N ASP A 206 9.28 2.70 5.07
CA ASP A 206 9.25 3.32 3.74
C ASP A 206 10.36 4.37 3.58
N PHE A 207 10.69 5.12 4.63
CA PHE A 207 11.84 6.06 4.63
C PHE A 207 13.18 5.33 4.52
N ALA A 208 13.37 4.21 5.22
CA ALA A 208 14.59 3.41 5.10
C ALA A 208 14.77 2.88 3.68
N ILE A 209 13.70 2.36 3.07
CA ILE A 209 13.68 1.87 1.68
C ILE A 209 13.92 3.02 0.69
N SER A 210 13.21 4.13 0.83
CA SER A 210 13.34 5.32 0.01
C SER A 210 14.79 5.81 -0.05
N LYS A 211 15.41 5.94 1.13
CA LYS A 211 16.80 6.37 1.27
C LYS A 211 17.78 5.35 0.64
N SER A 212 17.55 4.07 0.86
CA SER A 212 18.45 3.01 0.37
C SER A 212 18.40 2.86 -1.16
N LEU A 213 17.24 3.04 -1.76
CA LEU A 213 17.02 2.83 -3.19
C LEU A 213 17.00 4.13 -4.00
N ASP A 214 17.23 5.27 -3.36
CA ASP A 214 17.19 6.60 -3.98
C ASP A 214 15.90 6.81 -4.80
N ILE A 215 14.76 6.81 -4.09
CA ILE A 215 13.42 7.03 -4.65
C ILE A 215 12.59 7.94 -3.73
N ASP A 216 11.55 8.56 -4.28
CA ASP A 216 10.50 9.22 -3.51
C ASP A 216 9.24 8.35 -3.53
N PHE A 217 8.65 8.09 -2.35
CA PHE A 217 7.31 7.51 -2.24
C PHE A 217 6.22 8.59 -2.34
N TYR A 218 5.19 8.30 -3.14
CA TYR A 218 3.96 9.06 -3.25
C TYR A 218 2.80 8.23 -2.71
N THR A 219 2.15 8.77 -1.70
CA THR A 219 1.07 8.11 -0.96
C THR A 219 -0.18 9.00 -0.96
N PRO A 220 -0.96 9.03 -2.04
CA PRO A 220 -2.09 9.97 -2.20
C PRO A 220 -3.08 9.94 -1.04
N PHE A 221 -3.30 8.78 -0.43
CA PHE A 221 -4.22 8.64 0.70
C PHE A 221 -3.69 9.24 2.02
N LEU A 222 -2.43 9.68 2.06
CA LEU A 222 -1.84 10.42 3.17
C LEU A 222 -1.76 11.93 2.90
N ASP A 223 -2.38 12.41 1.83
CA ASP A 223 -2.59 13.84 1.62
C ASP A 223 -3.44 14.42 2.76
N GLU A 224 -3.01 15.57 3.30
CA GLU A 224 -3.60 16.18 4.48
C GLU A 224 -5.07 16.56 4.27
N GLY A 225 -5.39 17.14 3.11
CA GLY A 225 -6.76 17.51 2.76
C GLY A 225 -7.65 16.28 2.53
N LEU A 226 -7.07 15.19 2.02
CA LEU A 226 -7.79 13.93 1.84
C LEU A 226 -8.01 13.22 3.19
N ILE A 227 -7.00 13.20 4.08
CA ILE A 227 -7.16 12.67 5.45
C ILE A 227 -8.26 13.44 6.17
N SER A 228 -8.17 14.78 6.23
CA SER A 228 -9.16 15.62 6.90
C SER A 228 -10.58 15.35 6.40
N PHE A 229 -10.79 15.40 5.08
CA PHE A 229 -12.10 15.12 4.52
C PHE A 229 -12.59 13.70 4.81
N SER A 230 -11.70 12.71 4.63
CA SER A 230 -12.07 11.30 4.80
C SER A 230 -12.39 10.98 6.26
N MET A 231 -11.67 11.57 7.21
CA MET A 231 -11.93 11.32 8.64
C MET A 231 -13.25 11.94 9.10
N ASN A 232 -13.72 12.99 8.47
CA ASN A 232 -15.03 13.60 8.73
C ASN A 232 -16.21 12.82 8.10
N ILE A 233 -15.95 11.81 7.28
CA ILE A 233 -17.01 10.95 6.72
C ILE A 233 -17.61 10.06 7.82
N PRO A 234 -18.94 10.02 7.99
CA PRO A 234 -19.59 9.13 8.94
C PRO A 234 -19.11 7.68 8.80
N ILE A 235 -18.73 7.06 9.90
CA ILE A 235 -18.12 5.71 9.90
C ILE A 235 -19.02 4.66 9.25
N ARG A 236 -20.35 4.80 9.35
CA ARG A 236 -21.35 3.94 8.68
C ARG A 236 -21.24 3.92 7.15
N PHE A 237 -20.61 4.92 6.54
CA PHE A 237 -20.36 4.96 5.09
C PHE A 237 -19.02 4.35 4.70
N LYS A 238 -18.12 4.13 5.66
CA LYS A 238 -16.81 3.52 5.43
C LYS A 238 -16.83 2.01 5.56
N ILE A 239 -17.55 1.48 6.55
CA ILE A 239 -17.48 0.07 6.94
C ILE A 239 -18.84 -0.46 7.41
N SER A 240 -19.11 -1.72 7.08
CA SER A 240 -20.21 -2.53 7.60
C SER A 240 -19.67 -3.86 8.13
N GLU A 241 -20.56 -4.72 8.60
CA GLU A 241 -20.19 -6.09 9.00
C GLU A 241 -19.62 -6.91 7.84
N ILE A 242 -20.15 -6.68 6.63
CA ILE A 242 -19.79 -7.43 5.41
C ILE A 242 -18.63 -6.77 4.68
N GLU A 243 -18.70 -5.46 4.44
CA GLU A 243 -17.78 -4.74 3.57
C GLU A 243 -16.97 -3.67 4.32
N SER A 244 -15.75 -3.44 3.84
CA SER A 244 -14.86 -2.35 4.26
C SER A 244 -14.53 -1.43 3.08
N LYS A 245 -14.07 -0.20 3.37
CA LYS A 245 -13.77 0.82 2.36
C LYS A 245 -14.96 1.17 1.44
N ILE A 246 -16.19 1.06 1.93
CA ILE A 246 -17.41 1.17 1.11
C ILE A 246 -17.38 2.46 0.29
N ILE A 247 -17.19 3.61 0.94
CA ILE A 247 -17.22 4.92 0.29
C ILE A 247 -16.06 5.09 -0.73
N LEU A 248 -14.88 4.53 -0.48
CA LEU A 248 -13.77 4.53 -1.43
C LEU A 248 -14.13 3.72 -2.68
N ARG A 249 -14.72 2.54 -2.50
CA ARG A 249 -15.15 1.66 -3.58
C ARG A 249 -16.24 2.30 -4.45
N GLU A 250 -17.20 2.96 -3.82
CA GLU A 250 -18.25 3.70 -4.51
C GLU A 250 -17.69 4.94 -5.23
N SER A 251 -16.69 5.61 -4.65
CA SER A 251 -15.97 6.71 -5.31
C SER A 251 -15.18 6.23 -6.54
N ALA A 252 -14.53 5.08 -6.44
CA ALA A 252 -13.82 4.45 -7.56
C ALA A 252 -14.80 4.09 -8.70
N LEU A 253 -15.96 3.52 -8.36
CA LEU A 253 -17.01 3.23 -9.32
C LEU A 253 -17.53 4.50 -9.99
N LEU A 254 -17.75 5.58 -9.24
CA LEU A 254 -18.20 6.87 -9.77
C LEU A 254 -17.18 7.51 -10.73
N LEU A 255 -15.88 7.31 -10.49
CA LEU A 255 -14.80 7.74 -11.39
C LEU A 255 -14.77 6.96 -12.70
N GLY A 256 -15.42 5.78 -12.76
CA GLY A 256 -15.52 4.93 -13.94
C GLY A 256 -14.77 3.59 -13.82
N LEU A 257 -14.16 3.29 -12.66
CA LEU A 257 -13.58 1.97 -12.45
C LEU A 257 -14.68 0.91 -12.34
N ASP A 258 -14.56 -0.18 -13.09
CA ASP A 258 -15.58 -1.25 -13.10
C ASP A 258 -15.81 -1.85 -11.71
N LYS A 259 -17.05 -2.25 -11.44
CA LYS A 259 -17.47 -2.81 -10.15
C LYS A 259 -16.63 -4.01 -9.72
N LYS A 260 -16.22 -4.85 -10.67
CA LYS A 260 -15.38 -6.02 -10.41
C LYS A 260 -14.07 -5.66 -9.71
N PHE A 261 -13.45 -4.55 -10.08
CA PHE A 261 -12.17 -4.08 -9.54
C PHE A 261 -12.37 -3.17 -8.32
N SER A 262 -13.41 -2.34 -8.33
CA SER A 262 -13.73 -1.46 -7.20
C SER A 262 -14.13 -2.25 -5.96
N PHE A 263 -14.82 -3.39 -6.10
CA PHE A 263 -15.34 -4.22 -4.99
C PHE A 263 -14.54 -5.51 -4.76
N ARG A 264 -13.36 -5.62 -5.32
CA ARG A 264 -12.49 -6.78 -5.09
C ARG A 264 -12.15 -6.96 -3.61
N PRO A 265 -12.22 -8.20 -3.05
CA PRO A 265 -11.79 -8.47 -1.69
C PRO A 265 -10.33 -8.08 -1.47
N LYS A 266 -10.04 -7.53 -0.28
CA LYS A 266 -8.69 -7.11 0.04
C LYS A 266 -7.85 -8.21 0.69
N ARG A 267 -6.55 -8.23 0.32
CA ARG A 267 -5.49 -8.90 1.10
C ARG A 267 -4.35 -7.94 1.39
N ALA A 268 -3.67 -8.13 2.52
CA ALA A 268 -2.45 -7.37 2.80
C ALA A 268 -1.30 -7.87 1.90
N ALA A 269 -0.38 -6.97 1.53
CA ALA A 269 0.67 -7.22 0.55
C ALA A 269 1.49 -8.50 0.82
N GLN A 270 1.88 -8.75 2.08
CA GLN A 270 2.64 -9.95 2.45
C GLN A 270 1.86 -11.27 2.26
N TYR A 271 0.54 -11.24 2.27
CA TYR A 271 -0.30 -12.43 2.04
C TYR A 271 -0.63 -12.61 0.56
N GLY A 272 -1.00 -11.55 -0.14
CA GLY A 272 -1.31 -11.57 -1.57
C GLY A 272 -0.10 -11.93 -2.43
N SER A 273 1.07 -11.39 -2.08
CA SER A 273 2.37 -11.73 -2.68
C SER A 273 2.93 -13.09 -2.24
N ARG A 274 2.44 -13.64 -1.13
CA ARG A 274 2.94 -14.84 -0.42
C ARG A 274 4.33 -14.70 0.21
N THR A 275 4.85 -13.51 0.45
CA THR A 275 6.12 -13.32 1.17
C THR A 275 6.04 -13.84 2.60
N ASP A 276 4.88 -13.72 3.27
CA ASP A 276 4.65 -14.30 4.60
C ASP A 276 4.81 -15.84 4.62
N LYS A 277 4.38 -16.51 3.54
CA LYS A 277 4.58 -17.96 3.34
C LYS A 277 6.05 -18.30 3.13
N ALA A 278 6.78 -17.46 2.39
CA ALA A 278 8.22 -17.63 2.23
C ALA A 278 8.96 -17.51 3.56
N ILE A 279 8.59 -16.50 4.39
CA ILE A 279 9.16 -16.35 5.75
C ILE A 279 8.89 -17.61 6.57
N GLU A 280 7.64 -18.12 6.56
CA GLU A 280 7.29 -19.34 7.29
C GLU A 280 8.13 -20.56 6.85
N LYS A 281 8.27 -20.75 5.53
CA LYS A 281 9.05 -21.86 4.98
C LYS A 281 10.52 -21.77 5.37
N LEU A 282 11.14 -20.59 5.24
CA LEU A 282 12.53 -20.36 5.62
C LEU A 282 12.75 -20.48 7.12
N THR A 283 11.81 -20.07 7.94
CA THR A 283 11.81 -20.28 9.40
C THR A 283 11.95 -21.76 9.72
N LYS A 284 11.07 -22.60 9.14
CA LYS A 284 11.08 -24.06 9.36
C LYS A 284 12.36 -24.74 8.83
N GLN A 285 12.82 -24.36 7.63
CA GLN A 285 14.04 -24.91 7.04
C GLN A 285 15.31 -24.60 7.83
N ASN A 286 15.35 -23.46 8.53
CA ASN A 286 16.47 -23.11 9.40
C ASN A 286 16.30 -23.63 10.85
N GLY A 287 15.31 -24.50 11.12
CA GLY A 287 15.09 -25.16 12.40
C GLY A 287 14.42 -24.29 13.46
N TYR A 288 13.86 -23.14 13.10
CA TYR A 288 13.17 -22.27 14.03
C TYR A 288 11.68 -22.58 14.12
N LYS A 289 11.11 -22.40 15.31
CA LYS A 289 9.67 -22.56 15.55
C LYS A 289 8.88 -21.31 15.23
N TYR A 290 9.44 -20.14 15.51
CA TYR A 290 8.77 -18.84 15.35
C TYR A 290 9.47 -17.97 14.32
N LYS A 291 8.70 -17.26 13.48
CA LYS A 291 9.21 -16.33 12.46
C LYS A 291 10.15 -15.26 13.05
N LYS A 292 9.85 -14.76 14.25
CA LYS A 292 10.71 -13.79 14.96
C LYS A 292 12.13 -14.29 15.22
N ASP A 293 12.30 -15.59 15.51
CA ASP A 293 13.61 -16.17 15.78
C ASP A 293 14.43 -16.28 14.50
N TYR A 294 13.77 -16.55 13.38
CA TYR A 294 14.41 -16.51 12.06
C TYR A 294 14.88 -15.10 11.67
N ILE A 295 14.07 -14.07 11.99
CA ILE A 295 14.47 -12.67 11.74
C ILE A 295 15.71 -12.31 12.56
N LYS A 296 15.74 -12.69 13.83
CA LYS A 296 16.92 -12.49 14.68
C LYS A 296 18.16 -13.17 14.10
N TYR A 297 18.02 -14.40 13.63
CA TYR A 297 19.12 -15.09 12.94
C TYR A 297 19.59 -14.35 11.68
N LEU A 298 18.69 -13.71 10.92
CA LEU A 298 19.07 -12.91 9.76
C LEU A 298 19.84 -11.64 10.14
N LEU A 299 19.53 -11.03 11.29
CA LEU A 299 20.24 -9.87 11.82
C LEU A 299 21.66 -10.21 12.30
N ASP A 300 21.86 -11.42 12.84
CA ASP A 300 23.16 -11.89 13.37
C ASP A 300 24.14 -12.35 12.26
N LYS A 301 23.72 -12.32 10.98
CA LYS A 301 24.53 -12.74 9.82
C LYS A 301 24.91 -11.61 8.87
#